data_ee9cfa3cff30d6bbc094fd4292ac9c32
#
_entry.id   ee9cfa3cff30d6bbc094fd4292ac9c32
#
_cell.length_a   1.000
_cell.length_b   1.000
_cell.length_c   1.000
_cell.angle_alpha   90.00
_cell.angle_beta   90.00
_cell.angle_gamma   90.00
#
_symmetry.space_group_name_H-M   'P 1'
#
loop_
_entity.id
_entity.type
_entity.pdbx_description
1 polymer ?
#
loop_
_entity_poly.entity_id
_entity_poly.type
_entity_poly.pdbx_seq_one_letter_code
_entity_poly.pdbx_strand_id
1 'polypeptide(L)'
;EFVSELQGYDVPVDIEAIIESLDIEIITVASLLSEHGIEATTNGRFNKIFIDYGRYLSDKHYRRARFSLAHELGHILLHREFLDSNPYETLEEWLQILLKESDREYGILEFQANIFAGAILVPEAQLLEAVAEGKKRIEIARLFEVSEDVIKRRIHNDKKVLEAVMRIIEDRENPSS
;
A
#
# COMPACT_ATOMS: atom_id res chain seq x y z
N GLU A 1 -2.97 8.17 12.71
CA GLU A 1 -1.88 8.94 13.35
C GLU A 1 -0.58 8.79 12.56
N PHE A 2 -0.03 7.58 12.34
CA PHE A 2 1.19 7.34 11.57
C PHE A 2 1.14 7.93 10.14
N VAL A 3 0.04 7.73 9.40
CA VAL A 3 -0.10 8.26 8.03
C VAL A 3 -0.25 9.78 8.01
N SER A 4 -0.76 10.41 9.07
CA SER A 4 -0.85 11.87 9.16
C SER A 4 0.49 12.55 9.44
N GLU A 5 1.44 11.85 10.05
CA GLU A 5 2.81 12.34 10.24
C GLU A 5 3.60 12.36 8.93
N LEU A 6 3.18 11.57 7.93
CA LEU A 6 3.78 11.54 6.59
C LEU A 6 3.37 12.71 5.68
N GLN A 7 2.59 13.69 6.16
CA GLN A 7 2.11 14.82 5.35
C GLN A 7 3.22 15.75 4.80
N GLY A 8 4.46 15.59 5.26
CA GLY A 8 5.62 16.37 4.81
C GLY A 8 6.58 15.60 3.89
N TYR A 9 6.25 14.37 3.49
CA TYR A 9 7.13 13.60 2.62
C TYR A 9 7.02 14.02 1.16
N ASP A 10 8.17 14.05 0.50
CA ASP A 10 8.22 14.21 -0.95
C ASP A 10 7.51 13.05 -1.65
N VAL A 11 6.93 13.31 -2.82
CA VAL A 11 6.34 12.27 -3.65
C VAL A 11 7.22 12.03 -4.89
N PRO A 12 7.42 10.79 -5.27
CA PRO A 12 6.85 9.55 -4.72
C PRO A 12 7.42 9.16 -3.35
N VAL A 13 6.55 8.69 -2.45
CA VAL A 13 6.96 8.26 -1.09
C VAL A 13 7.95 7.11 -1.17
N ASP A 14 9.09 7.20 -0.50
CA ASP A 14 10.06 6.11 -0.39
C ASP A 14 9.58 5.09 0.65
N ILE A 15 8.83 4.09 0.18
CA ILE A 15 8.27 3.05 1.05
C ILE A 15 9.34 2.14 1.65
N GLU A 16 10.45 1.92 0.94
CA GLU A 16 11.54 1.09 1.42
C GLU A 16 12.25 1.77 2.58
N ALA A 17 12.55 3.07 2.46
CA ALA A 17 13.14 3.84 3.54
C ALA A 17 12.23 3.89 4.79
N ILE A 18 10.91 3.96 4.60
CA ILE A 18 9.96 3.88 5.72
C ILE A 18 10.02 2.51 6.41
N ILE A 19 10.00 1.43 5.65
CA ILE A 19 10.09 0.06 6.17
C ILE A 19 11.39 -0.14 6.96
N GLU A 20 12.52 0.29 6.40
CA GLU A 20 13.83 0.21 7.04
C GLU A 20 13.89 1.05 8.34
N SER A 21 13.27 2.23 8.36
CA SER A 21 13.23 3.09 9.55
C SER A 21 12.46 2.48 10.73
N LEU A 22 11.63 1.46 10.47
CA LEU A 22 10.88 0.70 11.46
C LEU A 22 11.58 -0.61 11.88
N ASP A 23 12.86 -0.79 11.52
CA ASP A 23 13.63 -2.01 11.75
C ASP A 23 12.98 -3.27 11.14
N ILE A 24 12.28 -3.13 10.02
CA ILE A 24 11.67 -4.21 9.25
C ILE A 24 12.59 -4.56 8.08
N GLU A 25 12.98 -5.83 8.00
CA GLU A 25 13.86 -6.34 6.94
C GLU A 25 13.05 -6.73 5.68
N ILE A 26 13.48 -6.24 4.51
CA ILE A 26 12.94 -6.67 3.21
C ILE A 26 13.81 -7.80 2.66
N ILE A 27 13.21 -8.96 2.41
CA ILE A 27 13.88 -10.16 1.93
C ILE A 27 13.29 -10.57 0.58
N THR A 28 14.13 -10.62 -0.44
CA THR A 28 13.72 -11.13 -1.76
C THR A 28 13.77 -12.65 -1.78
N VAL A 29 12.70 -13.28 -2.28
CA VAL A 29 12.57 -14.74 -2.38
C VAL A 29 12.37 -15.11 -3.83
N ALA A 30 13.22 -16.03 -4.35
CA ALA A 30 13.06 -16.55 -5.69
C ALA A 30 11.77 -17.40 -5.80
N SER A 31 11.05 -17.22 -6.91
CA SER A 31 9.87 -18.05 -7.24
C SER A 31 8.69 -17.98 -6.27
N LEU A 32 8.64 -17.01 -5.34
CA LEU A 32 7.55 -16.87 -4.39
C LEU A 32 6.19 -16.76 -5.10
N LEU A 33 6.13 -15.96 -6.16
CA LEU A 33 4.92 -15.80 -6.95
C LEU A 33 4.60 -17.04 -7.80
N SER A 34 5.60 -17.64 -8.46
CA SER A 34 5.38 -18.75 -9.39
C SER A 34 5.04 -20.07 -8.70
N GLU A 35 5.55 -20.30 -7.51
CA GLU A 35 5.33 -21.54 -6.76
C GLU A 35 4.15 -21.45 -5.80
N HIS A 36 3.89 -20.29 -5.20
CA HIS A 36 2.89 -20.12 -4.16
C HIS A 36 1.76 -19.15 -4.53
N GLY A 37 1.86 -18.42 -5.65
CA GLY A 37 0.90 -17.41 -6.05
C GLY A 37 0.94 -16.14 -5.20
N ILE A 38 1.97 -15.98 -4.36
CA ILE A 38 2.15 -14.89 -3.40
C ILE A 38 3.18 -13.90 -3.93
N GLU A 39 2.84 -12.63 -3.99
CA GLU A 39 3.74 -11.59 -4.48
C GLU A 39 4.63 -11.03 -3.37
N ALA A 40 4.04 -10.79 -2.20
CA ALA A 40 4.74 -10.44 -0.97
C ALA A 40 3.97 -10.99 0.23
N THR A 41 4.64 -11.13 1.37
CA THR A 41 4.03 -11.51 2.65
C THR A 41 4.92 -11.09 3.82
N THR A 42 4.32 -10.77 4.96
CA THR A 42 5.06 -10.58 6.21
C THR A 42 5.27 -11.91 6.93
N ASN A 43 6.19 -11.96 7.88
CA ASN A 43 6.34 -13.12 8.77
C ASN A 43 5.47 -12.99 10.03
N GLY A 44 5.27 -14.09 10.76
CA GLY A 44 4.49 -14.12 11.99
C GLY A 44 5.07 -13.30 13.15
N ARG A 45 6.32 -12.83 13.05
CA ARG A 45 6.95 -11.92 14.04
C ARG A 45 6.82 -10.44 13.66
N PHE A 46 6.26 -10.13 12.50
CA PHE A 46 6.06 -8.77 11.99
C PHE A 46 7.32 -7.90 11.96
N ASN A 47 8.46 -8.50 11.64
CA ASN A 47 9.74 -7.82 11.51
C ASN A 47 10.43 -8.06 10.16
N LYS A 48 9.77 -8.78 9.25
CA LYS A 48 10.27 -9.06 7.90
C LYS A 48 9.14 -9.02 6.88
N ILE A 49 9.46 -8.51 5.70
CA ILE A 49 8.61 -8.60 4.51
C ILE A 49 9.36 -9.43 3.48
N PHE A 50 8.77 -10.54 3.05
CA PHE A 50 9.25 -11.34 1.92
C PHE A 50 8.57 -10.86 0.65
N ILE A 51 9.34 -10.65 -0.42
CA ILE A 51 8.82 -10.23 -1.71
C ILE A 51 9.43 -11.06 -2.84
N ASP A 52 8.63 -11.37 -3.86
CA ASP A 52 9.10 -12.10 -5.03
C ASP A 52 10.23 -11.35 -5.74
N TYR A 53 11.38 -12.02 -5.91
CA TYR A 53 12.58 -11.45 -6.51
C TYR A 53 12.33 -10.89 -7.91
N GLY A 54 11.58 -11.62 -8.74
CA GLY A 54 11.30 -11.22 -10.12
C GLY A 54 10.38 -10.00 -10.20
N ARG A 55 9.52 -9.80 -9.19
CA ARG A 55 8.66 -8.60 -9.06
C ARG A 55 9.44 -7.41 -8.55
N TYR A 56 10.24 -7.62 -7.52
CA TYR A 56 10.97 -6.55 -6.84
C TYR A 56 12.02 -5.88 -7.73
N LEU A 57 12.80 -6.65 -8.49
CA LEU A 57 13.88 -6.13 -9.35
C LEU A 57 13.42 -5.71 -10.75
N SER A 58 12.13 -5.81 -11.07
CA SER A 58 11.62 -5.54 -12.40
C SER A 58 11.09 -4.13 -12.54
N ASP A 59 11.71 -3.29 -13.36
CA ASP A 59 11.21 -1.95 -13.70
C ASP A 59 9.75 -1.98 -14.16
N LYS A 60 9.37 -3.03 -14.90
CA LYS A 60 8.00 -3.23 -15.39
C LYS A 60 7.00 -3.41 -14.22
N HIS A 61 7.43 -3.99 -13.13
CA HIS A 61 6.58 -4.31 -11.98
C HIS A 61 6.84 -3.43 -10.76
N TYR A 62 7.74 -2.46 -10.86
CA TYR A 62 8.16 -1.58 -9.77
C TYR A 62 6.98 -0.97 -8.99
N ARG A 63 6.01 -0.36 -9.69
CA ARG A 63 4.84 0.23 -9.04
C ARG A 63 4.01 -0.78 -8.24
N ARG A 64 3.97 -2.01 -8.73
CA ARG A 64 3.25 -3.09 -8.07
C ARG A 64 4.02 -3.58 -6.85
N ALA A 65 5.35 -3.75 -6.97
CA ALA A 65 6.20 -4.11 -5.85
C ALA A 65 6.09 -3.08 -4.70
N ARG A 66 6.13 -1.78 -5.01
CA ARG A 66 5.90 -0.71 -4.03
C ARG A 66 4.55 -0.86 -3.31
N PHE A 67 3.48 -1.15 -4.08
CA PHE A 67 2.17 -1.36 -3.48
C PHE A 67 2.14 -2.59 -2.57
N SER A 68 2.76 -3.70 -3.00
CA SER A 68 2.87 -4.92 -2.19
C SER A 68 3.65 -4.67 -0.89
N LEU A 69 4.77 -3.95 -0.93
CA LEU A 69 5.52 -3.57 0.27
C LEU A 69 4.67 -2.72 1.23
N ALA A 70 3.96 -1.73 0.71
CA ALA A 70 3.08 -0.87 1.51
C ALA A 70 1.89 -1.66 2.11
N HIS A 71 1.37 -2.65 1.38
CA HIS A 71 0.31 -3.55 1.84
C HIS A 71 0.79 -4.41 3.02
N GLU A 72 1.96 -5.05 2.88
CA GLU A 72 2.55 -5.85 3.97
C GLU A 72 2.89 -5.00 5.19
N LEU A 73 3.37 -3.77 4.97
CA LEU A 73 3.55 -2.81 6.07
C LEU A 73 2.22 -2.52 6.78
N GLY A 74 1.12 -2.43 6.02
CA GLY A 74 -0.23 -2.30 6.58
C GLY A 74 -0.60 -3.46 7.51
N HIS A 75 -0.30 -4.69 7.13
CA HIS A 75 -0.50 -5.86 8.00
C HIS A 75 0.34 -5.76 9.27
N ILE A 76 1.61 -5.37 9.15
CA ILE A 76 2.50 -5.23 10.31
C ILE A 76 1.99 -4.19 11.31
N LEU A 77 1.55 -3.03 10.82
CA LEU A 77 1.17 -1.90 11.70
C LEU A 77 -0.26 -2.00 12.25
N LEU A 78 -1.18 -2.60 11.50
CA LEU A 78 -2.60 -2.62 11.87
C LEU A 78 -3.03 -3.94 12.51
N HIS A 79 -2.39 -5.05 12.16
CA HIS A 79 -2.91 -6.39 12.48
C HIS A 79 -2.00 -7.19 13.41
N ARG A 80 -0.89 -6.62 13.85
CA ARG A 80 0.08 -7.30 14.71
C ARG A 80 -0.57 -7.92 15.95
N GLU A 81 -1.38 -7.15 16.68
CA GLU A 81 -2.04 -7.64 17.90
C GLU A 81 -3.03 -8.78 17.63
N PHE A 82 -3.68 -8.76 16.47
CA PHE A 82 -4.64 -9.79 16.05
C PHE A 82 -3.94 -11.10 15.65
N LEU A 83 -2.77 -10.99 15.00
CA LEU A 83 -2.04 -12.12 14.44
C LEU A 83 -0.96 -12.69 15.39
N ASP A 84 -0.62 -11.98 16.46
CA ASP A 84 0.47 -12.31 17.41
C ASP A 84 0.20 -13.58 18.25
N SER A 85 -1.00 -14.16 18.14
CA SER A 85 -1.37 -15.40 18.83
C SER A 85 -0.68 -16.66 18.27
N ASN A 86 -0.02 -16.58 17.09
CA ASN A 86 0.65 -17.71 16.44
C ASN A 86 1.99 -17.29 15.80
N PRO A 87 3.08 -17.17 16.56
CA PRO A 87 4.39 -16.84 16.00
C PRO A 87 4.93 -18.01 15.17
N TYR A 88 5.00 -17.83 13.86
CA TYR A 88 5.65 -18.78 12.95
C TYR A 88 7.12 -18.39 12.78
N GLU A 89 8.01 -19.38 12.84
CA GLU A 89 9.44 -19.13 12.77
C GLU A 89 9.95 -19.13 11.33
N THR A 90 9.30 -19.88 10.44
CA THR A 90 9.72 -20.03 9.04
C THR A 90 8.69 -19.50 8.06
N LEU A 91 9.17 -19.09 6.88
CA LEU A 91 8.32 -18.69 5.77
C LEU A 91 7.37 -19.83 5.33
N GLU A 92 7.87 -21.08 5.33
CA GLU A 92 7.11 -22.25 4.92
C GLU A 92 5.92 -22.52 5.85
N GLU A 93 6.11 -22.38 7.16
CA GLU A 93 5.02 -22.50 8.13
C GLU A 93 3.96 -21.44 7.93
N TRP A 94 4.39 -20.20 7.73
CA TRP A 94 3.50 -19.06 7.46
C TRP A 94 2.71 -19.24 6.16
N LEU A 95 3.37 -19.62 5.06
CA LEU A 95 2.73 -19.87 3.77
C LEU A 95 1.68 -20.98 3.85
N GLN A 96 1.92 -22.06 4.61
CA GLN A 96 0.94 -23.14 4.78
C GLN A 96 -0.36 -22.66 5.44
N ILE A 97 -0.31 -21.64 6.25
CA ILE A 97 -1.47 -21.08 6.93
C ILE A 97 -2.22 -20.11 6.05
N LEU A 98 -1.51 -19.19 5.40
CA LEU A 98 -2.12 -18.28 4.42
C LEU A 98 -2.91 -19.02 3.34
N LEU A 99 -2.43 -20.21 2.94
CA LEU A 99 -3.11 -21.05 1.95
C LEU A 99 -4.34 -21.83 2.50
N LYS A 100 -4.46 -21.94 3.82
CA LYS A 100 -5.56 -22.66 4.47
C LYS A 100 -6.71 -21.76 4.95
N GLU A 101 -6.41 -20.50 5.23
CA GLU A 101 -7.41 -19.57 5.77
C GLU A 101 -8.12 -18.82 4.63
N SER A 102 -9.32 -19.27 4.27
CA SER A 102 -10.21 -18.63 3.30
C SER A 102 -11.42 -17.97 3.99
N ASP A 103 -11.24 -17.31 5.14
CA ASP A 103 -12.36 -16.81 5.92
C ASP A 103 -12.62 -15.31 5.79
N ARG A 104 -13.88 -14.95 6.09
CA ARG A 104 -14.47 -13.61 5.95
C ARG A 104 -13.76 -12.55 6.79
N GLU A 105 -13.17 -12.93 7.91
CA GLU A 105 -12.37 -12.05 8.78
C GLU A 105 -11.08 -11.63 8.09
N TYR A 106 -10.43 -12.55 7.39
CA TYR A 106 -9.25 -12.27 6.58
C TYR A 106 -9.50 -11.23 5.48
N GLY A 107 -10.67 -11.28 4.86
CA GLY A 107 -11.08 -10.28 3.86
C GLY A 107 -11.14 -8.84 4.40
N ILE A 108 -11.44 -8.66 5.69
CA ILE A 108 -11.43 -7.34 6.34
C ILE A 108 -10.00 -6.85 6.54
N LEU A 109 -9.09 -7.72 6.99
CA LEU A 109 -7.67 -7.38 7.17
C LEU A 109 -7.03 -7.00 5.83
N GLU A 110 -7.29 -7.77 4.78
CA GLU A 110 -6.85 -7.48 3.43
C GLU A 110 -7.36 -6.12 2.91
N PHE A 111 -8.64 -5.83 3.17
CA PHE A 111 -9.22 -4.54 2.82
C PHE A 111 -8.54 -3.40 3.56
N GLN A 112 -8.29 -3.54 4.86
CA GLN A 112 -7.62 -2.53 5.68
C GLN A 112 -6.17 -2.31 5.22
N ALA A 113 -5.43 -3.38 4.92
CA ALA A 113 -4.07 -3.29 4.39
C ALA A 113 -4.03 -2.57 3.02
N ASN A 114 -5.02 -2.84 2.16
CA ASN A 114 -5.15 -2.14 0.87
C ASN A 114 -5.45 -0.64 1.05
N ILE A 115 -6.32 -0.26 2.00
CA ILE A 115 -6.60 1.15 2.32
C ILE A 115 -5.34 1.83 2.83
N PHE A 116 -4.62 1.18 3.75
CA PHE A 116 -3.36 1.69 4.29
C PHE A 116 -2.33 1.91 3.18
N ALA A 117 -2.12 0.91 2.32
CA ALA A 117 -1.18 1.02 1.19
C ALA A 117 -1.53 2.19 0.25
N GLY A 118 -2.81 2.36 -0.06
CA GLY A 118 -3.28 3.51 -0.84
C GLY A 118 -3.02 4.84 -0.15
N ALA A 119 -3.24 4.92 1.17
CA ALA A 119 -3.10 6.15 1.94
C ALA A 119 -1.62 6.58 2.12
N ILE A 120 -0.72 5.61 2.37
CA ILE A 120 0.70 5.89 2.55
C ILE A 120 1.38 6.27 1.24
N LEU A 121 1.08 5.58 0.13
CA LEU A 121 1.67 5.85 -1.18
C LEU A 121 1.07 7.07 -1.89
N VAL A 122 -0.16 7.45 -1.53
CA VAL A 122 -0.88 8.59 -2.11
C VAL A 122 -1.39 9.49 -0.98
N PRO A 123 -0.50 10.26 -0.34
CA PRO A 123 -0.87 11.16 0.75
C PRO A 123 -1.90 12.20 0.30
N GLU A 124 -2.86 12.50 1.19
CA GLU A 124 -4.05 13.31 0.87
C GLU A 124 -3.70 14.71 0.37
N ALA A 125 -2.81 15.41 1.06
CA ALA A 125 -2.47 16.79 0.73
C ALA A 125 -1.93 16.92 -0.70
N GLN A 126 -0.96 16.08 -1.07
CA GLN A 126 -0.34 16.08 -2.40
C GLN A 126 -1.30 15.59 -3.49
N LEU A 127 -2.21 14.66 -3.14
CA LEU A 127 -3.28 14.23 -4.06
C LEU A 127 -4.22 15.40 -4.38
N LEU A 128 -4.70 16.12 -3.35
CA LEU A 128 -5.61 17.26 -3.53
C LEU A 128 -4.94 18.40 -4.29
N GLU A 129 -3.65 18.67 -4.04
CA GLU A 129 -2.86 19.63 -4.81
C GLU A 129 -2.80 19.25 -6.29
N ALA A 130 -2.45 18.00 -6.60
CA ALA A 130 -2.39 17.51 -7.97
C ALA A 130 -3.76 17.61 -8.69
N VAL A 131 -4.86 17.36 -7.97
CA VAL A 131 -6.23 17.54 -8.50
C VAL A 131 -6.53 19.02 -8.74
N ALA A 132 -6.15 19.90 -7.81
CA ALA A 132 -6.33 21.36 -7.94
C ALA A 132 -5.57 21.95 -9.14
N GLU A 133 -4.37 21.41 -9.41
CA GLU A 133 -3.60 21.75 -10.61
C GLU A 133 -4.21 21.20 -11.92
N GLY A 134 -5.25 20.39 -11.84
CA GLY A 134 -5.92 19.82 -13.01
C GLY A 134 -5.24 18.63 -13.65
N LYS A 135 -4.34 17.98 -12.94
CA LYS A 135 -3.68 16.77 -13.45
C LYS A 135 -4.71 15.67 -13.69
N LYS A 136 -4.56 14.99 -14.81
CA LYS A 136 -5.35 13.79 -15.14
C LYS A 136 -4.92 12.61 -14.26
N ARG A 137 -5.81 11.64 -14.04
CA ARG A 137 -5.53 10.45 -13.23
C ARG A 137 -4.22 9.75 -13.61
N ILE A 138 -3.90 9.65 -14.89
CA ILE A 138 -2.65 9.05 -15.37
C ILE A 138 -1.41 9.86 -14.95
N GLU A 139 -1.51 11.19 -14.92
CA GLU A 139 -0.43 12.09 -14.50
C GLU A 139 -0.24 12.00 -12.98
N ILE A 140 -1.33 11.96 -12.23
CA ILE A 140 -1.33 11.71 -10.78
C ILE A 140 -0.69 10.35 -10.47
N ALA A 141 -1.11 9.28 -11.18
CA ALA A 141 -0.55 7.95 -10.99
C ALA A 141 0.97 7.88 -11.28
N ARG A 142 1.45 8.68 -12.22
CA ARG A 142 2.90 8.82 -12.50
C ARG A 142 3.62 9.58 -11.39
N LEU A 143 3.03 10.66 -10.88
CA LEU A 143 3.59 11.48 -9.80
C LEU A 143 3.85 10.64 -8.54
N PHE A 144 2.89 9.78 -8.19
CA PHE A 144 3.00 8.92 -6.99
C PHE A 144 3.65 7.55 -7.27
N GLU A 145 4.03 7.26 -8.51
CA GLU A 145 4.55 5.95 -8.93
C GLU A 145 3.67 4.77 -8.53
N VAL A 146 2.36 4.92 -8.76
CA VAL A 146 1.35 3.88 -8.53
C VAL A 146 0.54 3.61 -9.81
N SER A 147 -0.34 2.61 -9.81
CA SER A 147 -1.29 2.40 -10.89
C SER A 147 -2.45 3.39 -10.83
N GLU A 148 -3.12 3.64 -11.96
CA GLU A 148 -4.34 4.45 -11.98
C GLU A 148 -5.46 3.85 -11.12
N ASP A 149 -5.48 2.53 -10.95
CA ASP A 149 -6.45 1.85 -10.09
C ASP A 149 -6.22 2.18 -8.61
N VAL A 150 -4.98 2.32 -8.18
CA VAL A 150 -4.64 2.78 -6.82
C VAL A 150 -5.19 4.19 -6.59
N ILE A 151 -4.99 5.13 -7.53
CA ILE A 151 -5.56 6.49 -7.42
C ILE A 151 -7.08 6.44 -7.34
N LYS A 152 -7.72 5.65 -8.21
CA LYS A 152 -9.18 5.47 -8.20
C LYS A 152 -9.68 4.97 -6.84
N ARG A 153 -9.07 3.91 -6.32
CA ARG A 153 -9.46 3.31 -5.03
C ARG A 153 -9.18 4.26 -3.86
N ARG A 154 -8.06 4.98 -3.88
CA ARG A 154 -7.70 5.98 -2.85
C ARG A 154 -8.76 7.06 -2.72
N ILE A 155 -9.29 7.54 -3.84
CA ILE A 155 -10.36 8.56 -3.84
C ILE A 155 -11.69 7.95 -3.41
N HIS A 156 -12.08 6.77 -3.94
CA HIS A 156 -13.41 6.20 -3.70
C HIS A 156 -13.59 5.57 -2.32
N ASN A 157 -12.53 5.04 -1.73
CA ASN A 157 -12.60 4.34 -0.45
C ASN A 157 -12.47 5.28 0.76
N ASP A 158 -12.14 6.55 0.52
CA ASP A 158 -12.04 7.57 1.56
C ASP A 158 -13.04 8.69 1.29
N LYS A 159 -14.12 8.72 2.08
CA LYS A 159 -15.21 9.68 1.90
C LYS A 159 -14.74 11.13 1.96
N LYS A 160 -13.79 11.46 2.86
CA LYS A 160 -13.24 12.80 2.99
C LYS A 160 -12.49 13.22 1.74
N VAL A 161 -11.64 12.32 1.23
CA VAL A 161 -10.88 12.57 0.00
C VAL A 161 -11.81 12.72 -1.19
N LEU A 162 -12.82 11.85 -1.32
CA LEU A 162 -13.80 11.94 -2.39
C LEU A 162 -14.54 13.30 -2.36
N GLU A 163 -15.06 13.71 -1.21
CA GLU A 163 -15.76 14.97 -1.06
C GLU A 163 -14.84 16.18 -1.36
N ALA A 164 -13.58 16.14 -0.93
CA ALA A 164 -12.61 17.19 -1.21
C ALA A 164 -12.27 17.27 -2.72
N VAL A 165 -12.04 16.13 -3.36
CA VAL A 165 -11.77 16.05 -4.81
C VAL A 165 -12.97 16.59 -5.61
N MET A 166 -14.20 16.19 -5.26
CA MET A 166 -15.41 16.69 -5.93
C MET A 166 -15.56 18.20 -5.81
N ARG A 167 -15.33 18.76 -4.63
CA ARG A 167 -15.37 20.21 -4.40
C ARG A 167 -14.35 20.95 -5.27
N ILE A 168 -13.10 20.46 -5.32
CA ILE A 168 -12.06 21.08 -6.16
C ILE A 168 -12.45 21.07 -7.63
N ILE A 169 -13.06 19.98 -8.13
CA ILE A 169 -13.50 19.88 -9.53
C ILE A 169 -14.65 20.87 -9.79
N GLU A 170 -15.64 20.95 -8.90
CA GLU A 170 -16.78 21.88 -9.02
C GLU A 170 -16.31 23.34 -9.03
N ASP A 171 -15.40 23.74 -8.14
CA ASP A 171 -14.84 25.09 -8.06
C ASP A 171 -14.05 25.45 -9.34
N ARG A 172 -13.40 24.48 -9.98
CA ARG A 172 -12.69 24.69 -11.25
C ARG A 172 -13.63 24.82 -12.45
N GLU A 173 -14.73 24.08 -12.47
CA GLU A 173 -15.73 24.14 -13.54
C GLU A 173 -16.62 25.38 -13.44
N ASN A 174 -16.83 25.90 -12.22
CA ASN A 174 -17.61 27.07 -11.91
C ASN A 174 -16.80 28.11 -11.13
N PRO A 175 -15.75 28.72 -11.71
CA PRO A 175 -15.00 29.76 -11.03
C PRO A 175 -15.94 30.91 -10.77
N SER A 176 -16.17 31.21 -9.47
CA SER A 176 -17.01 32.31 -9.05
C SER A 176 -16.58 33.59 -9.74
N SER A 177 -17.51 34.22 -10.46
CA SER A 177 -17.40 35.47 -11.20
C SER A 177 -16.93 36.62 -10.32
#